data_0736b0e5702e137753acff65f9761a45
#
_entry.id   0736b0e5702e137753acff65f9761a45
#
_cell.length_a   1.000
_cell.length_b   1.000
_cell.length_c   1.000
_cell.angle_alpha   90.00
_cell.angle_beta   90.00
_cell.angle_gamma   90.00
#
_symmetry.space_group_name_H-M   'P 1'
#
loop_
_entity.id
_entity.type
_entity.pdbx_description
1 polymer ?
#
loop_
_entity_poly.entity_id
_entity_poly.type
_entity_poly.pdbx_seq_one_letter_code
_entity_poly.pdbx_strand_id
1 'polypeptide(L)'
;GAERIQRSIAEQFVKADSVLNGNYDYSYFDYKNLKGYVNHIPMQQDAAGGHAYVLLCAYHKFGDPRYLEHCKSALEALISQKESRFYEALLPLGVYVAAYLNATEGTNYNVSKLFDWVFDGCQSSSGRTGWGIIVGKWGDYDVSGLQGSITDGGGYAFLMNSIKPAWPFIPLVKYQPEYAKAIGKWMLNNSSACRLFYPGDIDEKHQWAPELKNITNNNVSYEGLRKADDYGKESLKGVSPVAIGDGPKWIEGNPAESMFSVYSSSPVGILGAIITK
;
A
#
# COMPACT_ATOMS: atom_id res chain seq x y z
N GLY A 1 -22.57 16.96 9.45
CA GLY A 1 -22.32 15.55 9.41
C GLY A 1 -21.22 15.13 8.44
N ALA A 2 -21.25 13.89 8.03
CA ALA A 2 -20.20 13.27 7.20
C ALA A 2 -19.95 14.00 5.87
N GLU A 3 -21.00 14.44 5.19
CA GLU A 3 -20.85 15.17 3.91
C GLU A 3 -20.05 16.46 4.06
N ARG A 4 -20.25 17.22 5.13
CA ARG A 4 -19.49 18.45 5.40
C ARG A 4 -17.99 18.13 5.54
N ILE A 5 -17.66 17.02 6.21
CA ILE A 5 -16.28 16.59 6.39
C ILE A 5 -15.68 16.17 5.04
N GLN A 6 -16.41 15.37 4.28
CA GLN A 6 -15.96 14.90 2.95
C GLN A 6 -15.70 16.07 1.99
N ARG A 7 -16.59 17.06 1.97
CA ARG A 7 -16.41 18.27 1.15
C ARG A 7 -15.20 19.09 1.63
N SER A 8 -15.04 19.24 2.96
CA SER A 8 -13.89 19.93 3.52
C SER A 8 -12.56 19.24 3.14
N ILE A 9 -12.53 17.90 3.16
CA ILE A 9 -11.36 17.14 2.72
C ILE A 9 -11.09 17.39 1.23
N ALA A 10 -12.10 17.29 0.37
CA ALA A 10 -11.97 17.52 -1.06
C ALA A 10 -11.39 18.92 -1.37
N GLU A 11 -11.89 19.96 -0.70
CA GLU A 11 -11.37 21.33 -0.85
C GLU A 11 -9.92 21.46 -0.40
N GLN A 12 -9.49 20.73 0.64
CA GLN A 12 -8.07 20.72 1.03
C GLN A 12 -7.19 20.02 -0.02
N PHE A 13 -7.69 18.95 -0.64
CA PHE A 13 -6.95 18.28 -1.72
C PHE A 13 -6.85 19.15 -2.98
N VAL A 14 -7.88 19.92 -3.34
CA VAL A 14 -7.81 20.93 -4.41
C VAL A 14 -6.73 21.96 -4.12
N LYS A 15 -6.71 22.53 -2.90
CA LYS A 15 -5.69 23.49 -2.51
C LYS A 15 -4.28 22.90 -2.53
N ALA A 16 -4.13 21.66 -2.04
CA ALA A 16 -2.86 20.97 -2.04
C ALA A 16 -2.33 20.74 -3.45
N ASP A 17 -3.16 20.22 -4.36
CA ASP A 17 -2.78 20.01 -5.75
C ASP A 17 -2.39 21.32 -6.44
N SER A 18 -3.14 22.41 -6.21
CA SER A 18 -2.82 23.73 -6.72
C SER A 18 -1.45 24.23 -6.28
N VAL A 19 -1.10 24.02 -5.00
CA VAL A 19 0.20 24.45 -4.45
C VAL A 19 1.33 23.53 -4.90
N LEU A 20 1.10 22.23 -4.98
CA LEU A 20 2.07 21.25 -5.43
C LEU A 20 2.42 21.43 -6.91
N ASN A 21 1.44 21.86 -7.70
CA ASN A 21 1.63 22.20 -9.11
C ASN A 21 2.47 21.15 -9.89
N GLY A 22 2.09 19.89 -9.76
CA GLY A 22 2.75 18.73 -10.37
C GLY A 22 4.00 18.20 -9.63
N ASN A 23 4.45 18.86 -8.58
CA ASN A 23 5.59 18.41 -7.78
C ASN A 23 5.13 17.69 -6.51
N TYR A 24 5.27 16.37 -6.48
CA TYR A 24 4.98 15.51 -5.33
C TYR A 24 6.25 14.97 -4.66
N ASP A 25 7.42 15.59 -4.84
CA ASP A 25 8.71 15.19 -4.27
C ASP A 25 8.83 15.57 -2.80
N TYR A 26 7.91 15.06 -1.98
CA TYR A 26 7.82 15.33 -0.55
C TYR A 26 7.56 14.05 0.26
N SER A 27 8.00 14.04 1.52
CA SER A 27 7.69 12.98 2.48
C SER A 27 6.29 13.14 3.06
N TYR A 28 5.82 14.37 3.23
CA TYR A 28 4.46 14.68 3.71
C TYR A 28 4.04 16.08 3.29
N PHE A 29 2.74 16.36 3.40
CA PHE A 29 2.13 17.65 3.11
C PHE A 29 1.43 18.22 4.34
N ASP A 30 1.76 19.44 4.72
CA ASP A 30 1.09 20.17 5.79
C ASP A 30 -0.11 20.95 5.22
N TYR A 31 -1.30 20.42 5.45
CA TYR A 31 -2.55 21.02 4.98
C TYR A 31 -2.89 22.34 5.69
N LYS A 32 -2.35 22.60 6.89
CA LYS A 32 -2.56 23.86 7.59
C LYS A 32 -1.79 25.00 6.95
N ASN A 33 -0.55 24.73 6.58
CA ASN A 33 0.35 25.74 5.99
C ASN A 33 0.41 25.63 4.45
N LEU A 34 -0.28 24.66 3.86
CA LEU A 34 -0.30 24.35 2.42
C LEU A 34 1.12 24.22 1.85
N LYS A 35 1.92 23.36 2.44
CA LYS A 35 3.32 23.19 2.07
C LYS A 35 3.78 21.74 2.17
N GLY A 36 4.55 21.29 1.16
CA GLY A 36 5.26 20.02 1.18
C GLY A 36 6.57 20.11 1.97
N TYR A 37 6.94 19.02 2.65
CA TYR A 37 8.16 18.89 3.43
C TYR A 37 8.86 17.58 3.18
N VAL A 38 10.17 17.59 3.36
CA VAL A 38 11.02 16.39 3.34
C VAL A 38 11.56 16.18 4.75
N ASN A 39 11.52 14.95 5.23
CA ASN A 39 12.09 14.52 6.51
C ASN A 39 12.90 13.22 6.32
N HIS A 40 13.04 12.42 7.37
CA HIS A 40 13.74 11.12 7.33
C HIS A 40 12.93 9.99 6.65
N ILE A 41 11.64 10.23 6.37
CA ILE A 41 10.79 9.28 5.63
C ILE A 41 11.09 9.41 4.13
N PRO A 42 11.13 8.32 3.36
CA PRO A 42 11.25 8.39 1.91
C PRO A 42 10.18 9.28 1.27
N MET A 43 10.51 9.92 0.15
CA MET A 43 9.55 10.72 -0.60
C MET A 43 8.42 9.82 -1.12
N GLN A 44 7.19 10.29 -0.97
CA GLN A 44 5.97 9.56 -1.34
C GLN A 44 5.33 10.16 -2.59
N GLN A 45 6.04 10.09 -3.70
CA GLN A 45 5.59 10.70 -4.97
C GLN A 45 4.36 10.00 -5.55
N ASP A 46 4.08 8.76 -5.17
CA ASP A 46 2.85 8.05 -5.52
C ASP A 46 1.60 8.59 -4.80
N ALA A 47 1.78 9.51 -3.84
CA ALA A 47 0.69 10.30 -3.24
C ALA A 47 -0.15 11.03 -4.30
N ALA A 48 0.43 11.37 -5.45
CA ALA A 48 -0.31 11.92 -6.60
C ALA A 48 -1.46 11.00 -7.04
N GLY A 49 -1.25 9.66 -7.05
CA GLY A 49 -2.32 8.69 -7.32
C GLY A 49 -3.42 8.70 -6.27
N GLY A 50 -3.05 8.85 -5.00
CA GLY A 50 -4.01 9.01 -3.89
C GLY A 50 -4.82 10.30 -4.00
N HIS A 51 -4.18 11.43 -4.32
CA HIS A 51 -4.87 12.70 -4.57
C HIS A 51 -5.88 12.57 -5.72
N ALA A 52 -5.46 12.00 -6.86
CA ALA A 52 -6.34 11.78 -8.00
C ALA A 52 -7.57 10.95 -7.60
N TYR A 53 -7.39 9.89 -6.82
CA TYR A 53 -8.48 9.03 -6.38
C TYR A 53 -9.47 9.75 -5.45
N VAL A 54 -8.99 10.50 -4.45
CA VAL A 54 -9.84 11.26 -3.54
C VAL A 54 -10.67 12.30 -4.30
N LEU A 55 -10.06 13.00 -5.24
CA LEU A 55 -10.71 14.03 -6.05
C LEU A 55 -11.71 13.43 -7.06
N LEU A 56 -11.42 12.24 -7.61
CA LEU A 56 -12.41 11.50 -8.42
C LEU A 56 -13.65 11.11 -7.59
N CYS A 57 -13.43 10.60 -6.39
CA CYS A 57 -14.54 10.29 -5.46
C CYS A 57 -15.36 11.53 -5.10
N ALA A 58 -14.70 12.67 -4.90
CA ALA A 58 -15.37 13.94 -4.63
C ALA A 58 -16.21 14.42 -5.85
N TYR A 59 -15.65 14.30 -7.06
CA TYR A 59 -16.38 14.61 -8.29
C TYR A 59 -17.64 13.76 -8.43
N HIS A 60 -17.53 12.45 -8.25
CA HIS A 60 -18.71 11.56 -8.31
C HIS A 60 -19.77 11.89 -7.27
N LYS A 61 -19.35 12.31 -6.09
CA LYS A 61 -20.28 12.59 -4.98
C LYS A 61 -20.93 13.96 -5.10
N PHE A 62 -20.19 14.97 -5.54
CA PHE A 62 -20.61 16.37 -5.46
C PHE A 62 -20.88 17.03 -6.80
N GLY A 63 -20.43 16.43 -7.91
CA GLY A 63 -20.64 16.93 -9.26
C GLY A 63 -19.86 18.21 -9.60
N ASP A 64 -18.96 18.68 -8.75
CA ASP A 64 -18.18 19.89 -8.98
C ASP A 64 -17.01 19.59 -9.95
N PRO A 65 -16.98 20.23 -11.14
CA PRO A 65 -15.98 19.96 -12.17
C PRO A 65 -14.54 20.30 -11.74
N ARG A 66 -14.34 21.16 -10.75
CA ARG A 66 -13.02 21.47 -10.20
C ARG A 66 -12.36 20.22 -9.63
N TYR A 67 -13.13 19.32 -9.03
CA TYR A 67 -12.56 18.07 -8.49
C TYR A 67 -12.04 17.17 -9.60
N LEU A 68 -12.73 17.12 -10.75
CA LEU A 68 -12.25 16.36 -11.90
C LEU A 68 -11.00 17.01 -12.53
N GLU A 69 -10.95 18.33 -12.62
CA GLU A 69 -9.78 19.06 -13.10
C GLU A 69 -8.53 18.75 -12.26
N HIS A 70 -8.64 18.89 -10.95
CA HIS A 70 -7.54 18.59 -10.03
C HIS A 70 -7.23 17.07 -9.91
N CYS A 71 -8.21 16.21 -10.13
CA CYS A 71 -7.97 14.77 -10.29
C CYS A 71 -7.05 14.48 -11.48
N LYS A 72 -7.34 15.09 -12.64
CA LYS A 72 -6.50 14.97 -13.84
C LYS A 72 -5.11 15.56 -13.63
N SER A 73 -5.00 16.72 -12.99
CA SER A 73 -3.72 17.37 -12.65
C SER A 73 -2.82 16.46 -11.79
N ALA A 74 -3.36 15.92 -10.71
CA ALA A 74 -2.61 15.00 -9.84
C ALA A 74 -2.21 13.71 -10.58
N LEU A 75 -3.10 13.15 -11.39
CA LEU A 75 -2.79 11.96 -12.18
C LEU A 75 -1.70 12.22 -13.23
N GLU A 76 -1.70 13.36 -13.87
CA GLU A 76 -0.67 13.76 -14.84
C GLU A 76 0.70 13.91 -14.15
N ALA A 77 0.73 14.43 -12.93
CA ALA A 77 1.94 14.46 -12.10
C ALA A 77 2.49 13.05 -11.85
N LEU A 78 1.64 12.08 -11.57
CA LEU A 78 2.04 10.67 -11.39
C LEU A 78 2.58 10.08 -12.71
N ILE A 79 1.87 10.28 -13.82
CA ILE A 79 2.22 9.70 -15.13
C ILE A 79 3.50 10.33 -15.71
N SER A 80 3.76 11.60 -15.41
CA SER A 80 4.96 12.30 -15.87
C SER A 80 6.26 11.80 -15.24
N GLN A 81 6.19 11.04 -14.17
CA GLN A 81 7.35 10.46 -13.51
C GLN A 81 8.10 9.50 -14.46
N LYS A 82 9.43 9.47 -14.34
CA LYS A 82 10.28 8.69 -15.25
C LYS A 82 10.44 7.22 -14.83
N GLU A 83 10.22 6.93 -13.55
CA GLU A 83 10.42 5.63 -12.94
C GLU A 83 9.38 5.40 -11.86
N SER A 84 9.19 4.15 -11.44
CA SER A 84 8.26 3.81 -10.36
C SER A 84 8.65 4.52 -9.07
N ARG A 85 7.65 5.16 -8.46
CA ARG A 85 7.73 5.81 -7.15
C ARG A 85 6.85 5.10 -6.12
N PHE A 86 6.52 3.85 -6.40
CA PHE A 86 5.67 3.07 -5.54
C PHE A 86 6.27 2.95 -4.14
N TYR A 87 5.49 3.33 -3.14
CA TYR A 87 5.92 3.22 -1.76
C TYR A 87 4.95 2.34 -0.96
N GLU A 88 3.76 2.83 -0.60
CA GLU A 88 2.86 2.03 0.23
C GLU A 88 1.69 1.45 -0.56
N ALA A 89 0.66 2.26 -0.85
CA ALA A 89 -0.58 1.74 -1.43
C ALA A 89 -1.22 2.70 -2.43
N LEU A 90 -0.57 3.82 -2.77
CA LEU A 90 -1.22 4.93 -3.47
C LEU A 90 -1.09 4.81 -4.99
N LEU A 91 0.00 4.22 -5.49
CA LEU A 91 0.17 3.97 -6.93
C LEU A 91 -0.98 3.14 -7.54
N PRO A 92 -1.44 2.02 -6.94
CA PRO A 92 -2.58 1.27 -7.45
C PRO A 92 -3.87 2.08 -7.60
N LEU A 93 -4.09 3.08 -6.74
CA LEU A 93 -5.23 4.00 -6.87
C LEU A 93 -5.11 4.85 -8.15
N GLY A 94 -3.90 5.33 -8.46
CA GLY A 94 -3.61 6.04 -9.72
C GLY A 94 -3.84 5.18 -10.96
N VAL A 95 -3.47 3.88 -10.90
CA VAL A 95 -3.76 2.93 -11.98
C VAL A 95 -5.25 2.86 -12.28
N TYR A 96 -6.06 2.70 -11.23
CA TYR A 96 -7.52 2.67 -11.36
C TYR A 96 -8.08 3.97 -11.93
N VAL A 97 -7.64 5.13 -11.42
CA VAL A 97 -8.11 6.45 -11.89
C VAL A 97 -7.79 6.63 -13.37
N ALA A 98 -6.57 6.27 -13.81
CA ALA A 98 -6.18 6.38 -15.21
C ALA A 98 -7.09 5.55 -16.13
N ALA A 99 -7.35 4.29 -15.76
CA ALA A 99 -8.23 3.42 -16.51
C ALA A 99 -9.68 3.92 -16.54
N TYR A 100 -10.17 4.39 -15.39
CA TYR A 100 -11.50 4.97 -15.28
C TYR A 100 -11.67 6.19 -16.19
N LEU A 101 -10.76 7.15 -16.14
CA LEU A 101 -10.83 8.37 -16.93
C LEU A 101 -10.70 8.09 -18.43
N ASN A 102 -9.86 7.13 -18.83
CA ASN A 102 -9.79 6.71 -20.23
C ASN A 102 -11.14 6.20 -20.74
N ALA A 103 -11.85 5.43 -19.89
CA ALA A 103 -13.14 4.84 -20.27
C ALA A 103 -14.32 5.84 -20.23
N THR A 104 -14.27 6.85 -19.37
CA THR A 104 -15.43 7.72 -19.09
C THR A 104 -15.26 9.15 -19.57
N GLU A 105 -14.03 9.66 -19.62
CA GLU A 105 -13.70 11.04 -19.96
C GLU A 105 -12.96 11.16 -21.31
N GLY A 106 -12.75 10.03 -22.00
CA GLY A 106 -12.06 10.01 -23.31
C GLY A 106 -10.58 10.42 -23.25
N THR A 107 -9.93 10.28 -22.08
CA THR A 107 -8.49 10.49 -21.95
C THR A 107 -7.70 9.30 -22.52
N ASN A 108 -6.39 9.45 -22.68
CA ASN A 108 -5.51 8.39 -23.18
C ASN A 108 -4.26 8.26 -22.30
N TYR A 109 -4.47 8.05 -21.02
CA TYR A 109 -3.40 7.84 -20.04
C TYR A 109 -2.76 6.45 -20.22
N ASN A 110 -1.44 6.37 -20.02
CA ASN A 110 -0.71 5.11 -20.12
C ASN A 110 -0.91 4.24 -18.86
N VAL A 111 -2.01 3.48 -18.85
CA VAL A 111 -2.37 2.59 -17.72
C VAL A 111 -1.35 1.47 -17.55
N SER A 112 -0.83 0.90 -18.64
CA SER A 112 0.14 -0.20 -18.54
C SER A 112 1.42 0.23 -17.84
N LYS A 113 1.94 1.43 -18.15
CA LYS A 113 3.11 1.97 -17.44
C LYS A 113 2.92 1.99 -15.92
N LEU A 114 1.77 2.50 -15.46
CA LEU A 114 1.48 2.57 -14.02
C LEU A 114 1.25 1.18 -13.41
N PHE A 115 0.59 0.28 -14.14
CA PHE A 115 0.33 -1.08 -13.69
C PHE A 115 1.63 -1.87 -13.55
N ASP A 116 2.52 -1.80 -14.55
CA ASP A 116 3.83 -2.45 -14.51
C ASP A 116 4.67 -1.95 -13.33
N TRP A 117 4.63 -0.66 -13.04
CA TRP A 117 5.35 -0.08 -11.92
C TRP A 117 4.97 -0.65 -10.54
N VAL A 118 3.77 -1.17 -10.38
CA VAL A 118 3.35 -1.83 -9.14
C VAL A 118 4.10 -3.15 -8.94
N PHE A 119 4.42 -3.85 -10.03
CA PHE A 119 5.12 -5.14 -10.01
C PHE A 119 6.64 -4.99 -10.13
N ASP A 120 7.13 -4.01 -10.89
CA ASP A 120 8.56 -3.73 -11.04
C ASP A 120 9.17 -3.12 -9.77
N GLY A 121 8.35 -2.46 -8.97
CA GLY A 121 8.73 -1.80 -7.75
C GLY A 121 9.42 -0.46 -7.95
N CYS A 122 9.65 0.24 -6.85
CA CYS A 122 10.26 1.56 -6.80
C CYS A 122 11.73 1.50 -7.22
N GLN A 123 12.10 2.29 -8.23
CA GLN A 123 13.48 2.42 -8.72
C GLN A 123 14.17 3.68 -8.16
N SER A 124 13.41 4.57 -7.54
CA SER A 124 13.93 5.85 -7.05
C SER A 124 14.77 5.73 -5.80
N SER A 125 15.94 6.35 -5.81
CA SER A 125 16.78 6.51 -4.62
C SER A 125 16.21 7.48 -3.58
N SER A 126 15.34 8.40 -4.00
CA SER A 126 14.63 9.31 -3.08
C SER A 126 13.34 8.74 -2.53
N GLY A 127 12.80 7.70 -3.15
CA GLY A 127 11.68 6.90 -2.69
C GLY A 127 12.14 5.70 -1.87
N ARG A 128 11.25 4.71 -1.70
CA ARG A 128 11.59 3.45 -1.02
C ARG A 128 12.00 2.40 -2.04
N THR A 129 13.27 2.41 -2.40
CA THR A 129 13.84 1.52 -3.43
C THR A 129 13.49 0.06 -3.19
N GLY A 130 13.05 -0.63 -4.24
CA GLY A 130 12.66 -2.04 -4.21
C GLY A 130 11.25 -2.29 -3.68
N TRP A 131 10.49 -1.26 -3.29
CA TRP A 131 9.11 -1.43 -2.83
C TRP A 131 8.18 -1.76 -4.00
N GLY A 132 7.52 -2.91 -3.91
CA GLY A 132 6.64 -3.41 -4.97
C GLY A 132 5.95 -4.72 -4.57
N ILE A 133 5.29 -5.37 -5.51
CA ILE A 133 4.74 -6.71 -5.31
C ILE A 133 5.87 -7.73 -5.44
N ILE A 134 6.06 -8.54 -4.40
CA ILE A 134 7.12 -9.53 -4.31
C ILE A 134 6.70 -10.79 -5.08
N VAL A 135 7.65 -11.38 -5.79
CA VAL A 135 7.50 -12.69 -6.44
C VAL A 135 8.66 -13.59 -6.04
N GLY A 136 8.35 -14.70 -5.38
CA GLY A 136 9.37 -15.68 -4.99
C GLY A 136 9.15 -16.30 -3.62
N LYS A 137 10.17 -17.01 -3.16
CA LYS A 137 10.21 -17.67 -1.86
C LYS A 137 11.28 -17.05 -0.96
N TRP A 138 10.95 -16.99 0.33
CA TRP A 138 11.90 -16.71 1.39
C TRP A 138 12.05 -17.96 2.24
N GLY A 139 13.18 -18.65 2.14
CA GLY A 139 13.33 -19.99 2.68
C GLY A 139 12.26 -20.94 2.10
N ASP A 140 11.55 -21.63 2.96
CA ASP A 140 10.47 -22.55 2.59
C ASP A 140 9.12 -21.88 2.35
N TYR A 141 9.00 -20.58 2.61
CA TYR A 141 7.76 -19.84 2.52
C TYR A 141 7.60 -19.12 1.16
N ASP A 142 6.48 -19.37 0.47
CA ASP A 142 6.13 -18.63 -0.74
C ASP A 142 5.49 -17.29 -0.34
N VAL A 143 6.21 -16.19 -0.64
CA VAL A 143 5.81 -14.82 -0.34
C VAL A 143 5.27 -14.09 -1.56
N SER A 144 5.03 -14.82 -2.65
CA SER A 144 4.52 -14.24 -3.89
C SER A 144 3.18 -13.54 -3.67
N GLY A 145 3.06 -12.34 -4.19
CA GLY A 145 1.85 -11.52 -4.08
C GLY A 145 1.83 -10.57 -2.87
N LEU A 146 2.73 -10.76 -1.88
CA LEU A 146 2.90 -9.78 -0.81
C LEU A 146 3.52 -8.49 -1.36
N GLN A 147 3.23 -7.39 -0.70
CA GLN A 147 3.82 -6.10 -1.02
C GLN A 147 4.85 -5.71 0.05
N GLY A 148 5.96 -5.21 -0.41
CA GLY A 148 7.04 -4.73 0.44
C GLY A 148 8.29 -4.45 -0.38
N SER A 149 9.46 -4.46 0.27
CA SER A 149 10.75 -4.21 -0.38
C SER A 149 11.62 -5.46 -0.41
N ILE A 150 12.25 -5.73 -1.54
CA ILE A 150 13.27 -6.78 -1.67
C ILE A 150 14.65 -6.33 -1.18
N THR A 151 14.82 -5.04 -0.91
CA THR A 151 16.11 -4.44 -0.53
C THR A 151 16.17 -3.92 0.89
N ASP A 152 15.05 -3.50 1.48
CA ASP A 152 14.99 -2.95 2.84
C ASP A 152 15.28 -4.05 3.87
N GLY A 153 16.45 -3.96 4.54
CA GLY A 153 16.91 -4.95 5.50
C GLY A 153 17.01 -6.37 4.92
N GLY A 154 17.38 -6.50 3.63
CA GLY A 154 17.44 -7.78 2.93
C GLY A 154 16.10 -8.35 2.47
N GLY A 155 15.00 -7.67 2.76
CA GLY A 155 13.64 -8.01 2.35
C GLY A 155 12.63 -7.82 3.47
N TYR A 156 11.53 -7.12 3.13
CA TYR A 156 10.43 -6.83 4.04
C TYR A 156 9.10 -6.91 3.31
N ALA A 157 8.17 -7.70 3.81
CA ALA A 157 6.78 -7.71 3.35
C ALA A 157 5.88 -7.15 4.44
N PHE A 158 4.89 -6.33 4.04
CA PHE A 158 4.02 -5.60 4.96
C PHE A 158 2.56 -6.01 4.77
N LEU A 159 1.91 -6.50 5.83
CA LEU A 159 0.56 -7.06 5.76
C LEU A 159 -0.46 -6.07 5.19
N MET A 160 -0.54 -4.87 5.77
CA MET A 160 -1.54 -3.88 5.40
C MET A 160 -1.47 -3.52 3.91
N ASN A 161 -0.26 -3.30 3.41
CA ASN A 161 -0.06 -2.90 2.04
C ASN A 161 -0.21 -4.05 1.06
N SER A 162 0.05 -5.28 1.50
CA SER A 162 -0.13 -6.48 0.66
C SER A 162 -1.58 -6.65 0.21
N ILE A 163 -2.54 -6.21 1.00
CA ILE A 163 -3.98 -6.42 0.73
C ILE A 163 -4.63 -5.19 0.08
N LYS A 164 -4.15 -3.98 0.38
CA LYS A 164 -4.76 -2.73 -0.10
C LYS A 164 -4.91 -2.62 -1.63
N PRO A 165 -3.99 -3.12 -2.47
CA PRO A 165 -4.15 -3.05 -3.92
C PRO A 165 -5.39 -3.78 -4.45
N ALA A 166 -5.98 -4.70 -3.70
CA ALA A 166 -7.24 -5.35 -4.08
C ALA A 166 -8.38 -4.32 -4.27
N TRP A 167 -8.39 -3.26 -3.47
CA TRP A 167 -9.41 -2.21 -3.56
C TRP A 167 -9.47 -1.55 -4.94
N PRO A 168 -8.38 -0.98 -5.50
CA PRO A 168 -8.42 -0.44 -6.85
C PRO A 168 -8.35 -1.51 -7.95
N PHE A 169 -7.69 -2.65 -7.75
CA PHE A 169 -7.48 -3.64 -8.79
C PHE A 169 -8.74 -4.45 -9.14
N ILE A 170 -9.61 -4.73 -8.17
CA ILE A 170 -10.86 -5.45 -8.46
C ILE A 170 -11.75 -4.66 -9.43
N PRO A 171 -12.08 -3.38 -9.16
CA PRO A 171 -12.87 -2.60 -10.12
C PRO A 171 -12.11 -2.22 -11.39
N LEU A 172 -10.77 -2.21 -11.39
CA LEU A 172 -9.94 -1.96 -12.58
C LEU A 172 -10.30 -2.89 -13.73
N VAL A 173 -10.56 -4.17 -13.46
CA VAL A 173 -10.88 -5.19 -14.46
C VAL A 173 -12.08 -4.78 -15.33
N LYS A 174 -12.99 -3.99 -14.82
CA LYS A 174 -14.13 -3.46 -15.59
C LYS A 174 -13.68 -2.57 -16.75
N TYR A 175 -12.59 -1.84 -16.58
CA TYR A 175 -12.09 -0.84 -17.54
C TYR A 175 -10.88 -1.35 -18.33
N GLN A 176 -10.17 -2.35 -17.81
CA GLN A 176 -8.98 -2.95 -18.37
C GLN A 176 -9.06 -4.48 -18.23
N PRO A 177 -9.94 -5.15 -18.97
CA PRO A 177 -10.19 -6.60 -18.83
C PRO A 177 -8.97 -7.45 -19.17
N GLU A 178 -8.01 -6.94 -19.94
CA GLU A 178 -6.75 -7.62 -20.27
C GLU A 178 -5.92 -7.94 -19.02
N TYR A 179 -6.04 -7.18 -17.93
CA TYR A 179 -5.35 -7.45 -16.66
C TYR A 179 -6.06 -8.44 -15.74
N ALA A 180 -7.27 -8.91 -16.10
CA ALA A 180 -8.08 -9.79 -15.25
C ALA A 180 -7.32 -11.03 -14.80
N LYS A 181 -6.58 -11.67 -15.72
CA LYS A 181 -5.78 -12.87 -15.41
C LYS A 181 -4.64 -12.58 -14.47
N ALA A 182 -3.92 -11.47 -14.68
CA ALA A 182 -2.78 -11.07 -13.83
C ALA A 182 -3.27 -10.72 -12.43
N ILE A 183 -4.34 -9.93 -12.32
CA ILE A 183 -4.96 -9.54 -11.05
C ILE A 183 -5.49 -10.76 -10.31
N GLY A 184 -6.19 -11.67 -10.99
CA GLY A 184 -6.70 -12.91 -10.38
C GLY A 184 -5.58 -13.79 -9.84
N LYS A 185 -4.48 -13.95 -10.59
CA LYS A 185 -3.30 -14.69 -10.14
C LYS A 185 -2.66 -14.02 -8.92
N TRP A 186 -2.50 -12.69 -8.96
CA TRP A 186 -1.99 -11.93 -7.82
C TRP A 186 -2.87 -12.12 -6.58
N MET A 187 -4.20 -12.03 -6.71
CA MET A 187 -5.13 -12.21 -5.59
C MET A 187 -5.00 -13.59 -4.94
N LEU A 188 -4.89 -14.66 -5.74
CA LEU A 188 -4.71 -16.03 -5.23
C LEU A 188 -3.38 -16.15 -4.47
N ASN A 189 -2.29 -15.66 -5.05
CA ASN A 189 -0.98 -15.67 -4.41
C ASN A 189 -0.99 -14.85 -3.12
N ASN A 190 -1.53 -13.63 -3.17
CA ASN A 190 -1.64 -12.73 -2.03
C ASN A 190 -2.44 -13.37 -0.88
N SER A 191 -3.60 -13.95 -1.17
CA SER A 191 -4.43 -14.62 -0.16
C SER A 191 -3.68 -15.78 0.51
N SER A 192 -2.92 -16.57 -0.26
CA SER A 192 -2.11 -17.65 0.28
C SER A 192 -0.96 -17.14 1.14
N ALA A 193 -0.23 -16.12 0.66
CA ALA A 193 0.94 -15.60 1.35
C ALA A 193 0.58 -14.74 2.58
N CYS A 194 -0.56 -14.04 2.57
CA CYS A 194 -1.02 -13.27 3.74
C CYS A 194 -1.26 -14.13 4.99
N ARG A 195 -1.43 -15.44 4.85
CA ARG A 195 -1.53 -16.36 5.98
C ARG A 195 -0.26 -16.38 6.84
N LEU A 196 0.89 -16.08 6.24
CA LEU A 196 2.18 -16.04 6.94
C LEU A 196 2.28 -14.94 8.00
N PHE A 197 1.36 -13.99 8.01
CA PHE A 197 1.26 -12.98 9.06
C PHE A 197 0.48 -13.45 10.30
N TYR A 198 -0.03 -14.70 10.28
CA TYR A 198 -0.82 -15.25 11.38
C TYR A 198 -0.13 -16.44 12.02
N PRO A 199 -0.07 -16.52 13.36
CA PRO A 199 0.67 -17.55 14.07
C PRO A 199 0.25 -18.99 13.80
N GLY A 200 -0.93 -19.21 13.25
CA GLY A 200 -1.41 -20.54 12.89
C GLY A 200 -0.77 -21.13 11.62
N ASP A 201 -0.21 -20.27 10.78
CA ASP A 201 0.28 -20.62 9.43
C ASP A 201 1.80 -20.49 9.26
N ILE A 202 2.51 -20.04 10.27
CA ILE A 202 3.97 -19.96 10.30
C ILE A 202 4.52 -20.66 11.54
N ASP A 203 5.62 -21.40 11.38
CA ASP A 203 6.28 -22.13 12.47
C ASP A 203 6.67 -21.17 13.61
N GLU A 204 6.50 -21.60 14.88
CA GLU A 204 6.78 -20.77 16.05
C GLU A 204 8.22 -20.26 16.10
N LYS A 205 9.18 -21.04 15.62
CA LYS A 205 10.59 -20.59 15.50
C LYS A 205 10.80 -19.43 14.52
N HIS A 206 9.83 -19.16 13.65
CA HIS A 206 9.83 -18.04 12.70
C HIS A 206 8.95 -16.87 13.17
N GLN A 207 8.49 -16.90 14.41
CA GLN A 207 7.66 -15.86 15.00
C GLN A 207 8.44 -15.06 16.04
N TRP A 208 8.32 -13.74 15.97
CA TRP A 208 9.00 -12.86 16.91
C TRP A 208 8.44 -12.89 18.34
N ALA A 209 7.15 -13.15 18.50
CA ALA A 209 6.44 -13.19 19.78
C ALA A 209 5.39 -14.33 19.80
N PRO A 210 5.81 -15.60 19.71
CA PRO A 210 4.87 -16.74 19.67
C PRO A 210 4.04 -16.86 20.95
N GLU A 211 4.55 -16.37 22.09
CA GLU A 211 3.87 -16.37 23.38
C GLU A 211 2.57 -15.55 23.37
N LEU A 212 2.44 -14.55 22.51
CA LEU A 212 1.23 -13.72 22.44
C LEU A 212 0.01 -14.49 21.92
N LYS A 213 0.22 -15.56 21.17
CA LYS A 213 -0.85 -16.46 20.71
C LYS A 213 -1.72 -17.00 21.85
N ASN A 214 -1.11 -17.24 23.00
CA ASN A 214 -1.79 -17.81 24.16
C ASN A 214 -2.49 -16.77 25.04
N ILE A 215 -2.15 -15.50 24.90
CA ILE A 215 -2.68 -14.40 25.72
C ILE A 215 -4.01 -13.89 25.18
N THR A 216 -4.20 -13.91 23.88
CA THR A 216 -5.28 -13.16 23.24
C THR A 216 -6.51 -13.99 22.90
N ASN A 217 -6.45 -15.31 22.89
CA ASN A 217 -7.51 -16.21 22.37
C ASN A 217 -8.04 -15.81 20.95
N ASN A 218 -7.44 -14.80 20.35
CA ASN A 218 -7.79 -14.24 19.06
C ASN A 218 -6.60 -14.37 18.13
N ASN A 219 -6.84 -14.26 16.84
CA ASN A 219 -5.78 -14.24 15.86
C ASN A 219 -4.94 -12.97 16.04
N VAL A 220 -3.71 -13.17 16.45
CA VAL A 220 -2.68 -12.14 16.43
C VAL A 220 -2.15 -12.09 15.00
N SER A 221 -2.18 -10.94 14.35
CA SER A 221 -1.49 -10.76 13.08
C SER A 221 -0.18 -10.03 13.30
N TYR A 222 0.87 -10.50 12.65
CA TYR A 222 2.12 -9.78 12.56
C TYR A 222 2.02 -8.66 11.52
N GLU A 223 2.69 -7.55 11.76
CA GLU A 223 2.72 -6.42 10.83
C GLU A 223 3.42 -6.79 9.53
N GLY A 224 4.53 -7.51 9.65
CA GLY A 224 5.40 -7.79 8.53
C GLY A 224 6.12 -9.13 8.62
N LEU A 225 6.78 -9.46 7.52
CA LEU A 225 7.66 -10.61 7.39
C LEU A 225 9.03 -10.11 6.93
N ARG A 226 10.07 -10.42 7.68
CA ARG A 226 11.46 -10.10 7.33
C ARG A 226 12.18 -11.32 6.77
N LYS A 227 12.83 -11.13 5.64
CA LYS A 227 13.68 -12.16 5.04
C LYS A 227 15.00 -12.32 5.80
N ALA A 228 15.58 -11.22 6.30
CA ALA A 228 16.83 -11.26 7.05
C ALA A 228 16.63 -11.72 8.50
N ASP A 229 17.65 -12.37 9.04
CA ASP A 229 17.63 -13.12 10.31
C ASP A 229 18.12 -12.33 11.53
N ASP A 230 18.32 -11.02 11.44
CA ASP A 230 18.80 -10.21 12.55
C ASP A 230 17.71 -9.22 13.01
N TYR A 231 17.00 -9.62 14.06
CA TYR A 231 15.94 -8.80 14.68
C TYR A 231 16.17 -8.52 16.16
N GLY A 232 17.43 -8.58 16.61
CA GLY A 232 17.78 -8.21 17.98
C GLY A 232 17.37 -9.20 19.06
N LYS A 233 16.74 -10.33 18.72
CA LYS A 233 16.53 -11.45 19.62
C LYS A 233 17.54 -12.56 19.30
N GLU A 234 18.34 -12.97 20.29
CA GLU A 234 19.30 -14.07 20.11
C GLU A 234 18.60 -15.37 19.67
N SER A 235 17.36 -15.59 20.13
CA SER A 235 16.55 -16.76 19.74
C SER A 235 16.15 -16.78 18.25
N LEU A 236 16.25 -15.65 17.54
CA LEU A 236 15.94 -15.52 16.11
C LEU A 236 17.18 -15.49 15.24
N LYS A 237 18.37 -15.54 15.85
CA LYS A 237 19.63 -15.52 15.12
C LYS A 237 19.74 -16.75 14.23
N GLY A 238 19.98 -16.53 12.95
CA GLY A 238 20.01 -17.59 11.94
C GLY A 238 18.64 -18.11 11.52
N VAL A 239 17.53 -17.52 11.98
CA VAL A 239 16.16 -17.87 11.57
C VAL A 239 15.69 -16.87 10.50
N SER A 240 15.28 -17.38 9.34
CA SER A 240 14.76 -16.55 8.23
C SER A 240 13.76 -17.35 7.41
N PRO A 241 12.64 -16.74 6.98
CA PRO A 241 12.15 -15.41 7.36
C PRO A 241 11.53 -15.38 8.76
N VAL A 242 11.33 -14.17 9.30
CA VAL A 242 10.71 -13.97 10.62
C VAL A 242 9.47 -13.10 10.50
N ALA A 243 8.35 -13.57 11.04
CA ALA A 243 7.14 -12.75 11.21
C ALA A 243 7.29 -11.85 12.43
N ILE A 244 7.12 -10.55 12.24
CA ILE A 244 7.44 -9.50 13.21
C ILE A 244 6.32 -8.50 13.40
N GLY A 245 6.27 -7.91 14.60
CA GLY A 245 5.61 -6.63 14.85
C GLY A 245 6.49 -5.45 14.38
N ASP A 246 6.06 -4.22 14.64
CA ASP A 246 6.73 -2.99 14.20
C ASP A 246 7.98 -2.64 15.02
N GLY A 247 8.88 -3.59 15.13
CA GLY A 247 10.19 -3.42 15.74
C GLY A 247 10.30 -3.89 17.20
N PRO A 248 11.52 -4.06 17.70
CA PRO A 248 11.80 -4.73 18.96
C PRO A 248 11.28 -4.01 20.21
N LYS A 249 11.18 -2.69 20.19
CA LYS A 249 10.68 -1.90 21.32
C LYS A 249 9.17 -1.95 21.51
N TRP A 250 8.47 -2.43 20.53
CA TRP A 250 7.02 -2.43 20.46
C TRP A 250 6.38 -3.38 21.49
N ILE A 251 7.00 -4.52 21.71
CA ILE A 251 6.52 -5.52 22.69
C ILE A 251 6.83 -5.12 24.14
N GLU A 252 7.84 -4.30 24.38
CA GLU A 252 8.23 -3.87 25.73
C GLU A 252 7.20 -2.96 26.40
N GLY A 253 6.41 -2.20 25.62
CA GLY A 253 5.40 -1.29 26.14
C GLY A 253 4.03 -1.93 26.36
N ASN A 254 3.34 -2.29 25.31
CA ASN A 254 2.03 -2.93 25.36
C ASN A 254 1.87 -3.89 24.17
N PRO A 255 2.22 -5.16 24.33
CA PRO A 255 2.20 -6.13 23.24
C PRO A 255 0.84 -6.26 22.55
N ALA A 256 -0.23 -6.29 23.34
CA ALA A 256 -1.58 -6.45 22.80
C ALA A 256 -2.00 -5.25 21.95
N GLU A 257 -1.71 -4.03 22.41
CA GLU A 257 -2.03 -2.80 21.69
C GLU A 257 -1.23 -2.66 20.40
N SER A 258 0.06 -3.00 20.44
CA SER A 258 0.91 -2.93 19.27
C SER A 258 0.57 -3.95 18.20
N MET A 259 0.23 -5.18 18.57
CA MET A 259 -0.13 -6.25 17.63
C MET A 259 -1.54 -6.08 17.06
N PHE A 260 -2.43 -5.40 17.78
CA PHE A 260 -3.79 -5.07 17.36
C PHE A 260 -3.91 -3.63 16.82
N SER A 261 -2.82 -3.01 16.45
CA SER A 261 -2.83 -1.67 15.91
C SER A 261 -3.63 -1.58 14.59
N VAL A 262 -3.76 -0.38 14.10
CA VAL A 262 -4.42 -0.02 12.83
C VAL A 262 -3.99 -0.93 11.67
N TYR A 263 -2.80 -1.50 11.71
CA TYR A 263 -2.23 -2.34 10.66
C TYR A 263 -2.87 -3.73 10.58
N SER A 264 -3.40 -4.27 11.69
CA SER A 264 -4.00 -5.61 11.72
C SER A 264 -5.50 -5.64 11.44
N SER A 265 -6.22 -4.56 11.69
CA SER A 265 -7.68 -4.50 11.55
C SER A 265 -8.17 -4.13 10.14
N SER A 266 -7.42 -3.30 9.41
CA SER A 266 -7.80 -2.88 8.06
C SER A 266 -7.83 -4.00 7.01
N PRO A 267 -7.01 -5.07 7.09
CA PRO A 267 -7.05 -6.18 6.14
C PRO A 267 -8.36 -6.97 6.12
N VAL A 268 -9.03 -7.11 7.26
CA VAL A 268 -10.23 -7.97 7.38
C VAL A 268 -11.35 -7.54 6.43
N GLY A 269 -11.61 -6.25 6.34
CA GLY A 269 -12.64 -5.71 5.43
C GLY A 269 -12.29 -5.92 3.96
N ILE A 270 -11.01 -5.80 3.60
CA ILE A 270 -10.54 -5.95 2.23
C ILE A 270 -10.51 -7.42 1.83
N LEU A 271 -10.04 -8.33 2.70
CA LEU A 271 -10.10 -9.77 2.47
C LEU A 271 -11.54 -10.25 2.31
N GLY A 272 -12.46 -9.75 3.12
CA GLY A 272 -13.87 -10.02 2.95
C GLY A 272 -14.39 -9.64 1.56
N ALA A 273 -13.96 -8.49 1.02
CA ALA A 273 -14.31 -8.06 -0.33
C ALA A 273 -13.71 -8.94 -1.43
N ILE A 274 -12.50 -9.49 -1.22
CA ILE A 274 -11.87 -10.44 -2.15
C ILE A 274 -12.63 -11.77 -2.20
N ILE A 275 -13.09 -12.26 -1.06
CA ILE A 275 -13.77 -13.55 -0.94
C ILE A 275 -15.21 -13.49 -1.47
N THR A 276 -15.87 -12.34 -1.36
CA THR A 276 -17.29 -12.17 -1.69
C THR A 276 -17.56 -11.69 -3.12
N LYS A 277 -16.55 -11.41 -3.90
CA LYS A 277 -16.65 -10.99 -5.31
C LYS A 277 -15.88 -11.90 -6.25
#